data_1f77acd478801ce3b935e4ceb10146a7
#
_entry.id   1f77acd478801ce3b935e4ceb10146a7
#
_cell.length_a   1.000
_cell.length_b   1.000
_cell.length_c   1.000
_cell.angle_alpha   90.00
_cell.angle_beta   90.00
_cell.angle_gamma   90.00
#
_symmetry.space_group_name_H-M   'P 1'
#
loop_
_entity.id
_entity.type
_entity.pdbx_description
1 polymer ?
#
loop_
_entity_poly.entity_id
_entity_poly.type
_entity_poly.pdbx_seq_one_letter_code
_entity_poly.pdbx_strand_id
1 'polypeptide(L)'
;MGVNQNTFVPTVGNVLVRDVAADSIVLRAKTLVNSSINVSTSNTEISGGEFSQLLYDYNYARRMEVSMSDARFDIGYIALNVGNPIQNQLTDVWQFDEDITLGVGGAGTVTGTPVGKVYVFNPETGSVQTVTPTGSNISIPALANKAVKVSYKKNETIDMITIDADTFPKTYELTIEVKVYNADGHCETIQYIFPQWKPSGSFELSLASESPTTSNITGKVLATSDQVYGYVKIIPVTSTVTYTTIASSVGEVAIEVLEDYTLTTFGLRGGNYSPVVLAASSCTYASSDQTKATVSAAGVITGVAEGSSYITIEHQTSGLTDVVEVTVTA
;
A
#
# COMPACT_ATOMS: atom_id res chain seq x y z
N MET A 1 -22.62 -18.31 18.08
CA MET A 1 -21.59 -18.98 17.26
C MET A 1 -21.34 -18.08 16.06
N GLY A 2 -20.21 -17.37 16.06
CA GLY A 2 -19.81 -16.61 14.90
C GLY A 2 -19.66 -17.55 13.71
N VAL A 3 -20.44 -17.34 12.68
CA VAL A 3 -20.26 -18.05 11.42
C VAL A 3 -18.84 -17.72 10.97
N ASN A 4 -17.98 -18.72 10.90
CA ASN A 4 -16.69 -18.63 10.25
C ASN A 4 -16.99 -18.36 8.78
N GLN A 5 -17.14 -17.09 8.42
CA GLN A 5 -17.30 -16.72 7.03
C GLN A 5 -15.94 -17.01 6.39
N ASN A 6 -15.89 -18.05 5.57
CA ASN A 6 -14.72 -18.32 4.76
C ASN A 6 -14.45 -17.10 3.88
N THR A 7 -13.44 -16.34 4.25
CA THR A 7 -13.01 -15.15 3.52
C THR A 7 -11.81 -15.48 2.66
N PHE A 8 -11.78 -14.91 1.46
CA PHE A 8 -10.74 -15.15 0.47
C PHE A 8 -10.19 -13.82 -0.02
N VAL A 9 -8.90 -13.77 -0.28
CA VAL A 9 -8.22 -12.64 -0.96
C VAL A 9 -7.81 -13.11 -2.36
N PRO A 10 -8.68 -13.02 -3.37
CA PRO A 10 -8.40 -13.53 -4.70
C PRO A 10 -7.56 -12.58 -5.57
N THR A 11 -7.11 -11.46 -5.02
CA THR A 11 -6.42 -10.40 -5.77
C THR A 11 -5.09 -10.03 -5.13
N VAL A 12 -4.19 -9.52 -5.95
CA VAL A 12 -2.84 -9.07 -5.53
C VAL A 12 -2.81 -7.65 -4.95
N GLY A 13 -3.94 -6.97 -4.94
CA GLY A 13 -4.07 -5.62 -4.39
C GLY A 13 -3.71 -4.49 -5.37
N ASN A 14 -4.07 -3.27 -4.96
CA ASN A 14 -3.63 -2.03 -5.57
C ASN A 14 -2.56 -1.40 -4.68
N VAL A 15 -1.57 -0.76 -5.29
CA VAL A 15 -0.49 -0.11 -4.56
C VAL A 15 -0.45 1.38 -4.85
N LEU A 16 -0.16 2.13 -3.80
CA LEU A 16 0.08 3.57 -3.84
C LEU A 16 1.35 3.88 -3.05
N VAL A 17 2.28 4.59 -3.68
CA VAL A 17 3.49 5.11 -3.05
C VAL A 17 3.41 6.62 -3.01
N ARG A 18 3.55 7.20 -1.82
CA ARG A 18 3.47 8.64 -1.58
C ARG A 18 4.79 9.16 -1.03
N ASP A 19 5.29 10.25 -1.58
CA ASP A 19 6.34 11.05 -0.96
C ASP A 19 5.70 11.94 0.11
N VAL A 20 5.99 11.64 1.38
CA VAL A 20 5.39 12.35 2.52
C VAL A 20 5.89 13.78 2.60
N ALA A 21 7.15 14.03 2.23
CA ALA A 21 7.74 15.36 2.28
C ALA A 21 7.20 16.29 1.20
N ALA A 22 6.95 15.76 0.00
CA ALA A 22 6.39 16.52 -1.13
C ALA A 22 4.86 16.48 -1.18
N ASP A 23 4.20 15.71 -0.31
CA ASP A 23 2.77 15.41 -0.30
C ASP A 23 2.23 15.04 -1.69
N SER A 24 2.94 14.16 -2.37
CA SER A 24 2.63 13.76 -3.75
C SER A 24 2.64 12.25 -3.95
N ILE A 25 1.77 11.77 -4.83
CA ILE A 25 1.77 10.36 -5.25
C ILE A 25 2.87 10.18 -6.28
N VAL A 26 3.81 9.28 -5.99
CA VAL A 26 4.97 8.98 -6.84
C VAL A 26 4.71 7.78 -7.73
N LEU A 27 3.97 6.79 -7.22
CA LEU A 27 3.62 5.58 -7.96
C LEU A 27 2.22 5.10 -7.61
N ARG A 28 1.48 4.67 -8.63
CA ARG A 28 0.19 4.01 -8.47
C ARG A 28 0.13 2.77 -9.35
N ALA A 29 0.17 1.59 -8.74
CA ALA A 29 0.11 0.32 -9.44
C ALA A 29 -1.25 -0.35 -9.23
N LYS A 30 -1.90 -0.74 -10.33
CA LYS A 30 -3.19 -1.44 -10.35
C LYS A 30 -3.15 -2.75 -11.13
N THR A 31 -2.01 -3.07 -11.72
CA THR A 31 -1.78 -4.21 -12.61
C THR A 31 -0.76 -5.18 -12.04
N LEU A 32 -0.68 -5.24 -10.70
CA LEU A 32 0.21 -6.16 -10.02
C LEU A 32 -0.13 -7.62 -10.38
N VAL A 33 0.90 -8.41 -10.59
CA VAL A 33 0.81 -9.87 -10.73
C VAL A 33 1.20 -10.57 -9.44
N ASN A 34 1.99 -9.91 -8.60
CA ASN A 34 2.37 -10.42 -7.29
C ASN A 34 2.64 -9.28 -6.32
N SER A 35 2.30 -9.49 -5.06
CA SER A 35 2.72 -8.64 -3.93
C SER A 35 2.93 -9.51 -2.71
N SER A 36 3.97 -9.25 -1.95
CA SER A 36 4.26 -9.98 -0.71
C SER A 36 4.72 -9.04 0.40
N ILE A 37 4.27 -9.36 1.61
CA ILE A 37 4.71 -8.72 2.85
C ILE A 37 5.36 -9.81 3.68
N ASN A 38 6.67 -9.72 3.88
CA ASN A 38 7.44 -10.67 4.66
C ASN A 38 7.85 -10.04 5.98
N VAL A 39 7.48 -10.69 7.08
CA VAL A 39 7.86 -10.30 8.44
C VAL A 39 8.72 -11.39 9.03
N SER A 40 9.93 -11.07 9.41
CA SER A 40 10.85 -11.98 10.08
C SER A 40 11.24 -11.44 11.45
N THR A 41 11.42 -12.34 12.39
CA THR A 41 11.88 -12.04 13.76
C THR A 41 13.06 -12.98 14.05
N SER A 42 14.12 -12.43 14.59
CA SER A 42 15.21 -13.24 15.11
C SER A 42 14.87 -13.66 16.52
N ASN A 43 15.25 -14.89 16.90
CA ASN A 43 15.10 -15.40 18.25
C ASN A 43 16.43 -15.97 18.78
N THR A 44 16.55 -16.03 20.08
CA THR A 44 17.62 -16.74 20.76
C THR A 44 16.99 -17.66 21.79
N GLU A 45 17.34 -18.94 21.69
CA GLU A 45 16.90 -19.99 22.57
C GLU A 45 17.93 -20.21 23.70
N ILE A 46 17.46 -20.29 24.93
CA ILE A 46 18.28 -20.66 26.08
C ILE A 46 17.85 -22.04 26.52
N SER A 47 18.78 -22.99 26.36
CA SER A 47 18.56 -24.38 26.79
C SER A 47 19.49 -24.72 27.97
N GLY A 48 19.03 -25.58 28.88
CA GLY A 48 19.80 -26.00 30.03
C GLY A 48 19.28 -27.30 30.67
N GLY A 49 19.97 -27.78 31.68
CA GLY A 49 19.66 -29.04 32.37
C GLY A 49 20.29 -30.27 31.70
N GLU A 50 20.10 -31.43 32.33
CA GLU A 50 20.74 -32.72 31.94
C GLU A 50 20.33 -33.19 30.54
N PHE A 51 19.17 -32.77 30.02
CA PHE A 51 18.66 -33.11 28.68
C PHE A 51 18.54 -31.91 27.73
N SER A 52 19.27 -30.81 27.97
CA SER A 52 19.27 -29.61 27.14
C SER A 52 17.86 -29.10 26.80
N GLN A 53 16.98 -29.08 27.79
CA GLN A 53 15.61 -28.60 27.64
C GLN A 53 15.59 -27.12 27.30
N LEU A 54 14.68 -26.70 26.37
CA LEU A 54 14.44 -25.30 26.06
C LEU A 54 13.83 -24.63 27.30
N LEU A 55 14.56 -23.68 27.89
CA LEU A 55 14.15 -22.96 29.12
C LEU A 55 13.49 -21.62 28.80
N TYR A 56 13.96 -20.94 27.74
CA TYR A 56 13.47 -19.63 27.36
C TYR A 56 13.75 -19.35 25.88
N ASP A 57 12.80 -18.69 25.20
CA ASP A 57 12.94 -18.16 23.85
C ASP A 57 12.78 -16.65 23.88
N TYR A 58 13.81 -15.92 23.41
CA TYR A 58 13.82 -14.46 23.36
C TYR A 58 13.78 -13.96 21.91
N ASN A 59 12.69 -13.25 21.60
CA ASN A 59 12.50 -12.67 20.27
C ASN A 59 13.07 -11.25 20.20
N TYR A 60 13.88 -10.99 19.17
CA TYR A 60 14.47 -9.68 18.90
C TYR A 60 14.57 -9.42 17.39
N ALA A 61 14.95 -8.18 17.02
CA ALA A 61 15.26 -7.78 15.64
C ALA A 61 14.18 -8.15 14.61
N ARG A 62 12.96 -7.63 14.80
CA ARG A 62 11.90 -7.74 13.78
C ARG A 62 12.31 -6.97 12.52
N ARG A 63 12.16 -7.61 11.38
CA ARG A 63 12.39 -7.02 10.04
C ARG A 63 11.15 -7.22 9.20
N MET A 64 10.87 -6.24 8.35
CA MET A 64 9.73 -6.30 7.43
C MET A 64 10.20 -5.88 6.05
N GLU A 65 9.83 -6.66 5.06
CA GLU A 65 10.14 -6.44 3.65
C GLU A 65 8.88 -6.57 2.82
N VAL A 66 8.71 -5.65 1.86
CA VAL A 66 7.58 -5.66 0.93
C VAL A 66 8.13 -5.70 -0.47
N SER A 67 7.64 -6.66 -1.26
CA SER A 67 7.99 -6.79 -2.68
C SER A 67 6.73 -6.84 -3.54
N MET A 68 6.82 -6.28 -4.73
CA MET A 68 5.74 -6.21 -5.71
C MET A 68 6.29 -6.39 -7.12
N SER A 69 5.45 -6.99 -7.96
CA SER A 69 5.72 -7.17 -9.38
C SER A 69 4.50 -6.68 -10.17
N ASP A 70 4.70 -5.76 -11.09
CA ASP A 70 3.66 -5.22 -11.98
C ASP A 70 3.82 -5.81 -13.39
N ALA A 71 2.71 -6.20 -14.01
CA ALA A 71 2.68 -6.64 -15.40
C ALA A 71 2.98 -5.53 -16.40
N ARG A 72 2.81 -4.27 -16.00
CA ARG A 72 3.13 -3.11 -16.83
C ARG A 72 4.56 -2.67 -16.57
N PHE A 73 5.28 -2.43 -17.66
CA PHE A 73 6.52 -1.69 -17.58
C PHE A 73 6.21 -0.21 -17.30
N ASP A 74 6.75 0.29 -16.19
CA ASP A 74 6.62 1.70 -15.80
C ASP A 74 7.98 2.20 -15.32
N ILE A 75 8.47 3.25 -15.99
CA ILE A 75 9.76 3.88 -15.67
C ILE A 75 9.81 4.47 -14.24
N GLY A 76 8.65 4.74 -13.65
CA GLY A 76 8.53 5.19 -12.26
C GLY A 76 9.12 4.20 -11.25
N TYR A 77 9.08 2.89 -11.53
CA TYR A 77 9.74 1.87 -10.68
C TYR A 77 11.27 2.03 -10.69
N ILE A 78 11.83 2.38 -11.85
CA ILE A 78 13.28 2.65 -11.98
C ILE A 78 13.62 3.92 -11.21
N ALA A 79 12.84 4.99 -11.38
CA ALA A 79 13.04 6.26 -10.67
C ALA A 79 13.02 6.09 -9.15
N LEU A 80 12.07 5.29 -8.62
CA LEU A 80 11.99 4.97 -7.19
C LEU A 80 13.21 4.21 -6.68
N ASN A 81 13.71 3.23 -7.46
CA ASN A 81 14.87 2.43 -7.06
C ASN A 81 16.18 3.20 -7.18
N VAL A 82 16.33 4.06 -8.19
CA VAL A 82 17.51 4.91 -8.34
C VAL A 82 17.50 6.05 -7.33
N GLY A 83 16.32 6.57 -6.98
CA GLY A 83 16.18 7.70 -6.06
C GLY A 83 16.17 9.07 -6.74
N ASN A 84 16.28 9.11 -8.08
CA ASN A 84 16.18 10.31 -8.89
C ASN A 84 14.80 10.44 -9.54
N PRO A 85 14.21 11.64 -9.57
CA PRO A 85 12.96 11.88 -10.26
C PRO A 85 13.15 11.83 -11.78
N ILE A 86 12.06 11.56 -12.49
CA ILE A 86 12.00 11.72 -13.95
C ILE A 86 12.08 13.23 -14.25
N GLN A 87 13.03 13.63 -15.08
CA GLN A 87 13.26 15.02 -15.48
C GLN A 87 13.01 15.18 -16.99
N ASN A 88 12.24 16.20 -17.34
CA ASN A 88 12.05 16.56 -18.73
C ASN A 88 13.12 17.57 -19.13
N GLN A 89 14.01 17.20 -20.05
CA GLN A 89 15.12 18.07 -20.47
C GLN A 89 15.54 17.85 -21.91
N LEU A 90 16.15 18.88 -22.47
CA LEU A 90 16.78 18.83 -23.78
C LEU A 90 18.12 18.11 -23.68
N THR A 91 18.26 17.00 -24.38
CA THR A 91 19.51 16.22 -24.40
C THR A 91 19.71 15.54 -25.75
N ASP A 92 20.90 15.02 -25.99
CA ASP A 92 21.22 14.29 -27.20
C ASP A 92 20.70 12.85 -27.10
N VAL A 93 19.93 12.43 -28.10
CA VAL A 93 19.41 11.07 -28.24
C VAL A 93 19.87 10.45 -29.55
N TRP A 94 20.04 9.12 -29.54
CA TRP A 94 20.36 8.39 -30.73
C TRP A 94 19.13 8.18 -31.62
N GLN A 95 19.25 8.53 -32.91
CA GLN A 95 18.41 8.04 -33.96
C GLN A 95 19.11 6.84 -34.58
N PHE A 96 18.50 5.67 -34.55
CA PHE A 96 19.06 4.44 -35.08
C PHE A 96 18.46 4.12 -36.42
N ASP A 97 19.29 3.62 -37.36
CA ASP A 97 18.93 2.92 -38.61
C ASP A 97 17.88 3.64 -39.46
N GLU A 98 17.97 4.96 -39.58
CA GLU A 98 17.13 5.71 -40.52
C GLU A 98 17.49 5.32 -41.98
N ASP A 99 16.50 4.84 -42.75
CA ASP A 99 16.68 4.44 -44.14
C ASP A 99 16.69 5.67 -45.02
N ILE A 100 17.81 5.90 -45.74
CA ILE A 100 17.91 6.96 -46.71
C ILE A 100 18.52 6.43 -48.03
N THR A 101 18.16 7.04 -49.11
CA THR A 101 18.80 6.80 -50.44
C THR A 101 19.68 7.98 -50.78
N LEU A 102 20.97 7.71 -50.94
CA LEU A 102 21.91 8.74 -51.37
C LEU A 102 21.73 9.00 -52.88
N GLY A 103 21.72 10.26 -53.27
CA GLY A 103 21.58 10.69 -54.66
C GLY A 103 22.89 10.66 -55.44
N VAL A 104 22.87 11.28 -56.63
CA VAL A 104 24.07 11.47 -57.47
C VAL A 104 25.12 12.25 -56.66
N GLY A 105 26.36 11.75 -56.64
CA GLY A 105 27.44 12.33 -55.85
C GLY A 105 27.42 11.92 -54.36
N GLY A 106 26.53 11.03 -53.94
CA GLY A 106 26.47 10.53 -52.57
C GLY A 106 25.81 11.47 -51.59
N ALA A 107 25.06 12.45 -52.05
CA ALA A 107 24.34 13.39 -51.17
C ALA A 107 23.06 12.78 -50.66
N GLY A 108 22.75 13.04 -49.36
CA GLY A 108 21.51 12.64 -48.71
C GLY A 108 21.13 13.59 -47.60
N THR A 109 19.87 13.53 -47.17
CA THR A 109 19.35 14.34 -46.05
C THR A 109 18.72 13.43 -45.04
N VAL A 110 19.07 13.63 -43.76
CA VAL A 110 18.47 12.95 -42.61
C VAL A 110 17.32 13.77 -42.05
N THR A 111 16.39 13.11 -41.38
CA THR A 111 15.15 13.74 -40.88
C THR A 111 15.43 14.76 -39.76
N GLY A 112 16.40 14.50 -38.90
CA GLY A 112 16.77 15.39 -37.80
C GLY A 112 17.98 16.26 -38.12
N THR A 113 18.35 17.12 -37.16
CA THR A 113 19.63 17.85 -37.22
C THR A 113 20.66 17.10 -36.37
N PRO A 114 21.66 16.44 -37.03
CA PRO A 114 22.65 15.68 -36.29
C PRO A 114 23.53 16.55 -35.40
N VAL A 115 23.83 16.02 -34.20
CA VAL A 115 24.82 16.57 -33.28
C VAL A 115 26.09 15.72 -33.37
N GLY A 116 27.16 16.29 -33.91
CA GLY A 116 28.41 15.57 -34.13
C GLY A 116 28.41 14.75 -35.40
N LYS A 117 28.90 13.52 -35.35
CA LYS A 117 29.13 12.68 -36.56
C LYS A 117 27.89 11.82 -36.86
N VAL A 118 27.70 11.51 -38.16
CA VAL A 118 26.71 10.57 -38.66
C VAL A 118 27.43 9.28 -39.08
N TYR A 119 26.89 8.16 -38.63
CA TYR A 119 27.39 6.81 -38.97
C TYR A 119 26.49 6.24 -40.05
N VAL A 120 27.10 5.88 -41.18
CA VAL A 120 26.40 5.37 -42.34
C VAL A 120 26.77 3.92 -42.56
N PHE A 121 25.77 3.06 -42.50
CA PHE A 121 25.90 1.62 -42.73
C PHE A 121 25.42 1.28 -44.13
N ASN A 122 26.28 0.61 -44.90
CA ASN A 122 25.92 0.06 -46.21
C ASN A 122 25.47 -1.39 -46.03
N PRO A 123 24.17 -1.70 -46.23
CA PRO A 123 23.66 -3.07 -46.03
C PRO A 123 24.18 -4.07 -47.06
N GLU A 124 24.64 -3.62 -48.24
CA GLU A 124 25.19 -4.51 -49.29
C GLU A 124 26.57 -5.05 -48.92
N THR A 125 27.41 -4.25 -48.25
CA THR A 125 28.81 -4.59 -47.99
C THR A 125 29.07 -4.82 -46.48
N GLY A 126 28.12 -4.44 -45.60
CA GLY A 126 28.33 -4.44 -44.15
C GLY A 126 29.30 -3.36 -43.65
N SER A 127 29.76 -2.44 -44.52
CA SER A 127 30.72 -1.42 -44.14
C SER A 127 30.04 -0.24 -43.42
N VAL A 128 30.74 0.33 -42.41
CA VAL A 128 30.32 1.56 -41.72
C VAL A 128 31.27 2.68 -42.10
N GLN A 129 30.72 3.80 -42.52
CA GLN A 129 31.45 5.05 -42.80
C GLN A 129 30.97 6.15 -41.84
N THR A 130 31.88 7.07 -41.51
CA THR A 130 31.57 8.21 -40.64
C THR A 130 31.68 9.49 -41.45
N VAL A 131 30.67 10.35 -41.38
CA VAL A 131 30.63 11.63 -42.09
C VAL A 131 30.29 12.75 -41.09
N THR A 132 30.87 13.93 -41.36
CA THR A 132 30.47 15.17 -40.66
C THR A 132 29.35 15.83 -41.45
N PRO A 133 28.14 15.98 -40.88
CA PRO A 133 27.00 16.57 -41.56
C PRO A 133 27.16 18.11 -41.70
N THR A 134 26.45 18.69 -42.67
CA THR A 134 26.22 20.14 -42.74
C THR A 134 24.73 20.39 -42.56
N GLY A 135 24.31 20.78 -41.34
CA GLY A 135 22.90 20.76 -40.98
C GLY A 135 22.36 19.32 -41.01
N SER A 136 21.27 19.09 -41.74
CA SER A 136 20.72 17.75 -41.98
C SER A 136 21.31 17.04 -43.22
N ASN A 137 22.27 17.64 -43.89
CA ASN A 137 22.83 17.08 -45.16
C ASN A 137 24.11 16.29 -44.87
N ILE A 138 24.22 15.14 -45.52
CA ILE A 138 25.42 14.29 -45.53
C ILE A 138 25.87 14.06 -46.96
N SER A 139 27.15 13.80 -47.15
CA SER A 139 27.69 13.48 -48.48
C SER A 139 28.75 12.39 -48.39
N ILE A 140 28.54 11.30 -49.12
CA ILE A 140 29.45 10.15 -49.19
C ILE A 140 29.53 9.71 -50.65
N PRO A 141 30.44 10.30 -51.47
CA PRO A 141 30.56 10.02 -52.88
C PRO A 141 30.74 8.52 -53.21
N ALA A 142 31.42 7.78 -52.33
CA ALA A 142 31.63 6.34 -52.52
C ALA A 142 30.34 5.50 -52.46
N LEU A 143 29.26 6.05 -51.92
CA LEU A 143 27.94 5.40 -51.79
C LEU A 143 26.86 6.07 -52.66
N ALA A 144 27.25 6.77 -53.68
CA ALA A 144 26.30 7.42 -54.60
C ALA A 144 25.27 6.44 -55.16
N ASN A 145 24.00 6.85 -55.15
CA ASN A 145 22.82 6.08 -55.58
C ASN A 145 22.59 4.78 -54.79
N LYS A 146 23.13 4.66 -53.57
CA LYS A 146 22.92 3.51 -52.71
C LYS A 146 21.88 3.81 -51.63
N ALA A 147 21.08 2.79 -51.27
CA ALA A 147 20.29 2.81 -50.09
C ALA A 147 21.18 2.46 -48.88
N VAL A 148 21.12 3.26 -47.85
CA VAL A 148 21.96 3.12 -46.64
C VAL A 148 21.12 3.34 -45.39
N LYS A 149 21.62 2.80 -44.26
CA LYS A 149 21.08 3.09 -42.93
C LYS A 149 21.99 4.07 -42.20
N VAL A 150 21.40 5.07 -41.58
CA VAL A 150 22.15 6.09 -40.86
C VAL A 150 21.77 6.15 -39.40
N SER A 151 22.78 6.28 -38.53
CA SER A 151 22.58 6.47 -37.09
C SER A 151 23.34 7.72 -36.64
N TYR A 152 22.70 8.56 -35.91
CA TYR A 152 23.25 9.82 -35.41
C TYR A 152 22.58 10.28 -34.15
N LYS A 153 23.23 11.19 -33.42
CA LYS A 153 22.64 11.88 -32.29
C LYS A 153 21.91 13.14 -32.74
N LYS A 154 20.74 13.42 -32.16
CA LYS A 154 19.98 14.66 -32.33
C LYS A 154 19.56 15.20 -30.98
N ASN A 155 19.40 16.52 -30.85
CA ASN A 155 18.82 17.10 -29.61
C ASN A 155 17.31 16.95 -29.64
N GLU A 156 16.79 16.42 -28.50
CA GLU A 156 15.36 16.24 -28.32
C GLU A 156 15.01 16.48 -26.84
N THR A 157 13.83 17.03 -26.60
CA THR A 157 13.31 17.17 -25.23
C THR A 157 12.65 15.86 -24.84
N ILE A 158 13.22 15.18 -23.86
CA ILE A 158 12.79 13.85 -23.42
C ILE A 158 12.69 13.78 -21.90
N ASP A 159 11.93 12.80 -21.44
CA ASP A 159 11.93 12.39 -20.03
C ASP A 159 13.13 11.46 -19.78
N MET A 160 13.96 11.82 -18.81
CA MET A 160 15.19 11.13 -18.49
C MET A 160 15.31 10.86 -16.98
N ILE A 161 15.89 9.73 -16.63
CA ILE A 161 16.36 9.41 -15.28
C ILE A 161 17.88 9.31 -15.31
N THR A 162 18.52 10.04 -14.41
CA THR A 162 19.98 9.92 -14.21
C THR A 162 20.25 8.83 -13.15
N ILE A 163 21.14 7.91 -13.46
CA ILE A 163 21.62 6.89 -12.52
C ILE A 163 22.98 7.34 -12.01
N ASP A 164 23.00 7.90 -10.82
CA ASP A 164 24.21 8.42 -10.17
C ASP A 164 24.79 7.40 -9.20
N ALA A 165 26.08 7.51 -8.92
CA ALA A 165 26.77 6.63 -8.00
C ALA A 165 26.50 6.94 -6.51
N ASP A 166 26.04 8.16 -6.21
CA ASP A 166 25.87 8.71 -4.87
C ASP A 166 24.43 9.03 -4.49
N THR A 167 23.49 8.85 -5.40
CA THR A 167 22.06 9.04 -5.13
C THR A 167 21.39 7.73 -4.75
N PHE A 168 20.67 7.74 -3.62
CA PHE A 168 19.99 6.56 -3.07
C PHE A 168 18.50 6.81 -2.88
N PRO A 169 17.67 5.72 -2.89
CA PRO A 169 16.24 5.84 -2.67
C PRO A 169 15.88 6.55 -1.37
N LYS A 170 14.88 7.41 -1.44
CA LYS A 170 14.25 8.04 -0.28
C LYS A 170 13.32 7.05 0.43
N THR A 171 12.81 7.48 1.57
CA THR A 171 11.74 6.78 2.29
C THR A 171 10.39 7.34 1.87
N TYR A 172 9.42 6.47 1.63
CA TYR A 172 8.08 6.77 1.17
C TYR A 172 7.03 6.14 2.09
N GLU A 173 5.81 6.63 2.03
CA GLU A 173 4.65 5.91 2.54
C GLU A 173 4.16 4.94 1.45
N LEU A 174 4.00 3.68 1.82
CA LEU A 174 3.47 2.64 0.95
C LEU A 174 2.12 2.17 1.49
N THR A 175 1.10 2.19 0.64
CA THR A 175 -0.21 1.62 0.93
C THR A 175 -0.53 0.52 -0.06
N ILE A 176 -0.90 -0.66 0.46
CA ILE A 176 -1.40 -1.79 -0.33
C ILE A 176 -2.85 -2.01 0.05
N GLU A 177 -3.76 -1.96 -0.92
CA GLU A 177 -5.18 -2.19 -0.73
C GLU A 177 -5.60 -3.50 -1.39
N VAL A 178 -6.19 -4.38 -0.61
CA VAL A 178 -6.70 -5.67 -1.10
C VAL A 178 -8.19 -5.80 -0.78
N LYS A 179 -8.94 -6.41 -1.69
CA LYS A 179 -10.35 -6.72 -1.49
C LYS A 179 -10.50 -8.14 -0.96
N VAL A 180 -11.33 -8.28 0.05
CA VAL A 180 -11.66 -9.55 0.68
C VAL A 180 -13.08 -9.94 0.25
N TYR A 181 -13.26 -11.20 -0.08
CA TYR A 181 -14.52 -11.76 -0.55
C TYR A 181 -14.96 -12.92 0.35
N ASN A 182 -16.26 -13.07 0.48
CA ASN A 182 -16.90 -14.24 1.08
C ASN A 182 -17.86 -14.87 0.06
N ALA A 183 -18.71 -15.81 0.48
CA ALA A 183 -19.69 -16.45 -0.38
C ALA A 183 -20.71 -15.47 -0.99
N ASP A 184 -20.96 -14.34 -0.33
CA ASP A 184 -21.94 -13.33 -0.74
C ASP A 184 -21.31 -12.23 -1.63
N GLY A 185 -19.98 -12.25 -1.82
CA GLY A 185 -19.25 -11.28 -2.65
C GLY A 185 -18.20 -10.49 -1.88
N HIS A 186 -17.91 -9.24 -2.32
CA HIS A 186 -16.94 -8.36 -1.69
C HIS A 186 -17.45 -7.88 -0.33
N CYS A 187 -16.81 -8.30 0.75
CA CYS A 187 -17.24 -8.01 2.12
C CYS A 187 -16.39 -6.95 2.83
N GLU A 188 -15.10 -6.90 2.56
CA GLU A 188 -14.17 -6.02 3.24
C GLU A 188 -13.05 -5.55 2.30
N THR A 189 -12.47 -4.41 2.61
CA THR A 189 -11.23 -3.92 2.01
C THR A 189 -10.17 -3.82 3.11
N ILE A 190 -9.01 -4.45 2.91
CA ILE A 190 -7.90 -4.35 3.84
C ILE A 190 -6.85 -3.41 3.25
N GLN A 191 -6.43 -2.43 4.02
CA GLN A 191 -5.32 -1.55 3.69
C GLN A 191 -4.13 -1.83 4.61
N TYR A 192 -3.00 -2.20 4.03
CA TYR A 192 -1.71 -2.28 4.68
C TYR A 192 -0.98 -0.97 4.42
N ILE A 193 -0.70 -0.20 5.48
CA ILE A 193 -0.07 1.12 5.38
C ILE A 193 1.28 1.07 6.08
N PHE A 194 2.34 1.36 5.34
CA PHE A 194 3.72 1.43 5.85
C PHE A 194 4.22 2.87 5.73
N PRO A 195 4.23 3.64 6.84
CA PRO A 195 4.59 5.07 6.83
C PRO A 195 6.02 5.32 6.37
N GLN A 196 6.93 4.37 6.61
CA GLN A 196 8.34 4.47 6.26
C GLN A 196 8.81 3.21 5.52
N TRP A 197 8.52 3.16 4.23
CA TRP A 197 9.02 2.13 3.33
C TRP A 197 10.13 2.70 2.46
N LYS A 198 11.27 2.01 2.40
CA LYS A 198 12.44 2.40 1.61
C LYS A 198 12.73 1.34 0.54
N PRO A 199 12.69 1.69 -0.76
CA PRO A 199 13.12 0.81 -1.84
C PRO A 199 14.55 0.30 -1.62
N SER A 200 14.85 -0.90 -2.10
CA SER A 200 16.17 -1.53 -1.92
C SER A 200 17.29 -0.84 -2.70
N GLY A 201 16.94 -0.05 -3.72
CA GLY A 201 17.90 0.58 -4.62
C GLY A 201 18.40 -0.34 -5.73
N SER A 202 17.91 -1.57 -5.78
CA SER A 202 18.25 -2.54 -6.83
C SER A 202 17.06 -2.78 -7.75
N PHE A 203 17.30 -2.80 -9.05
CA PHE A 203 16.33 -3.22 -10.04
C PHE A 203 16.99 -4.12 -11.08
N GLU A 204 16.20 -5.01 -11.64
CA GLU A 204 16.59 -5.87 -12.75
C GLU A 204 15.61 -5.66 -13.89
N LEU A 205 16.12 -5.40 -15.08
CA LEU A 205 15.35 -5.28 -16.30
C LEU A 205 15.72 -6.45 -17.22
N SER A 206 14.84 -7.43 -17.32
CA SER A 206 15.00 -8.55 -18.24
C SER A 206 14.21 -8.27 -19.52
N LEU A 207 14.92 -8.15 -20.63
CA LEU A 207 14.35 -7.94 -21.96
C LEU A 207 14.48 -9.24 -22.75
N ALA A 208 13.38 -9.94 -22.98
CA ALA A 208 13.34 -11.17 -23.74
C ALA A 208 12.25 -11.13 -24.81
N SER A 209 12.48 -11.77 -25.94
CA SER A 209 11.44 -11.95 -26.96
C SER A 209 10.36 -12.87 -26.41
N GLU A 210 9.11 -12.60 -26.72
CA GLU A 210 7.93 -13.39 -26.35
C GLU A 210 7.60 -13.45 -24.82
N SER A 211 8.33 -12.71 -24.00
CA SER A 211 8.05 -12.61 -22.56
C SER A 211 7.86 -11.14 -22.18
N PRO A 212 6.69 -10.73 -21.70
CA PRO A 212 6.48 -9.35 -21.28
C PRO A 212 7.39 -9.02 -20.09
N THR A 213 8.05 -7.87 -20.17
CA THR A 213 8.87 -7.34 -19.08
C THR A 213 7.99 -6.87 -17.93
N THR A 214 8.26 -7.38 -16.74
CA THR A 214 7.60 -6.94 -15.51
C THR A 214 8.44 -5.91 -14.77
N SER A 215 7.77 -4.99 -14.07
CA SER A 215 8.41 -4.03 -13.18
C SER A 215 8.40 -4.57 -11.75
N ASN A 216 9.58 -4.82 -11.22
CA ASN A 216 9.75 -5.36 -9.87
C ASN A 216 10.33 -4.31 -8.94
N ILE A 217 9.81 -4.24 -7.71
CA ILE A 217 10.37 -3.41 -6.66
C ILE A 217 10.29 -4.14 -5.32
N THR A 218 11.36 -4.08 -4.59
CA THR A 218 11.47 -4.61 -3.22
C THR A 218 11.98 -3.50 -2.32
N GLY A 219 11.46 -3.44 -1.11
CA GLY A 219 11.91 -2.45 -0.14
C GLY A 219 11.70 -2.91 1.29
N LYS A 220 12.44 -2.27 2.19
CA LYS A 220 12.37 -2.54 3.63
C LYS A 220 11.49 -1.52 4.31
N VAL A 221 10.70 -1.99 5.27
CA VAL A 221 9.93 -1.11 6.14
C VAL A 221 10.79 -0.73 7.34
N LEU A 222 10.88 0.57 7.60
CA LEU A 222 11.57 1.12 8.75
C LEU A 222 10.55 1.42 9.85
N ALA A 223 10.96 1.29 11.11
CA ALA A 223 10.14 1.71 12.23
C ALA A 223 10.08 3.24 12.30
N THR A 224 8.91 3.78 12.62
CA THR A 224 8.75 5.19 12.95
C THR A 224 9.41 5.54 14.28
N SER A 225 9.45 6.84 14.68
CA SER A 225 9.88 7.28 16.01
C SER A 225 9.11 6.57 17.14
N ASP A 226 7.84 6.22 16.89
CA ASP A 226 6.96 5.54 17.84
C ASP A 226 7.10 4.00 17.79
N GLN A 227 8.15 3.50 17.13
CA GLN A 227 8.46 2.07 16.96
C GLN A 227 7.38 1.28 16.19
N VAL A 228 6.60 1.94 15.34
CA VAL A 228 5.57 1.34 14.51
C VAL A 228 6.10 1.09 13.10
N TYR A 229 5.98 -0.15 12.61
CA TYR A 229 6.30 -0.49 11.22
C TYR A 229 5.16 -0.18 10.26
N GLY A 230 3.91 -0.37 10.69
CA GLY A 230 2.75 -0.13 9.83
C GLY A 230 1.43 -0.45 10.50
N TYR A 231 0.37 -0.21 9.75
CA TYR A 231 -1.01 -0.39 10.16
C TYR A 231 -1.72 -1.32 9.21
N VAL A 232 -2.59 -2.16 9.75
CA VAL A 232 -3.56 -2.95 8.98
C VAL A 232 -4.94 -2.39 9.30
N LYS A 233 -5.59 -1.79 8.31
CA LYS A 233 -6.95 -1.24 8.45
C LYS A 233 -7.94 -2.11 7.70
N ILE A 234 -8.99 -2.53 8.38
CA ILE A 234 -10.08 -3.32 7.81
C ILE A 234 -11.27 -2.38 7.62
N ILE A 235 -11.70 -2.22 6.38
CA ILE A 235 -12.78 -1.31 5.99
C ILE A 235 -13.95 -2.18 5.50
N PRO A 236 -15.05 -2.30 6.27
CA PRO A 236 -16.21 -3.05 5.82
C PRO A 236 -16.90 -2.36 4.64
N VAL A 237 -17.41 -3.12 3.70
CA VAL A 237 -18.13 -2.60 2.52
C VAL A 237 -19.48 -1.99 2.91
N THR A 238 -20.13 -2.56 3.93
CA THR A 238 -21.33 -2.00 4.54
C THR A 238 -20.97 -1.28 5.83
N SER A 239 -21.38 -0.02 5.98
CA SER A 239 -21.15 0.80 7.17
C SER A 239 -21.82 0.26 8.45
N THR A 240 -22.56 -0.82 8.36
CA THR A 240 -23.27 -1.43 9.50
C THR A 240 -22.33 -2.39 10.21
N VAL A 241 -21.73 -1.91 11.27
CA VAL A 241 -20.99 -2.78 12.21
C VAL A 241 -22.00 -3.74 12.83
N THR A 242 -21.87 -5.04 12.54
CA THR A 242 -22.72 -6.06 13.15
C THR A 242 -22.09 -6.50 14.47
N TYR A 243 -22.82 -6.33 15.55
CA TYR A 243 -22.44 -6.85 16.86
C TYR A 243 -23.00 -8.26 17.04
N THR A 244 -22.28 -9.12 17.73
CA THR A 244 -22.72 -10.47 18.13
C THR A 244 -23.40 -10.46 19.50
N THR A 245 -23.00 -9.50 20.34
CA THR A 245 -23.61 -9.22 21.65
C THR A 245 -23.32 -7.77 22.05
N ILE A 246 -24.05 -7.28 23.03
CA ILE A 246 -23.70 -6.04 23.72
C ILE A 246 -23.39 -6.36 25.20
N ALA A 247 -22.64 -5.50 25.84
CA ALA A 247 -22.34 -5.58 27.26
C ALA A 247 -22.24 -4.19 27.85
N SER A 248 -22.75 -4.01 29.06
CA SER A 248 -22.55 -2.81 29.86
C SER A 248 -21.18 -2.81 30.54
N SER A 249 -20.74 -1.64 30.97
CA SER A 249 -19.51 -1.46 31.74
C SER A 249 -19.50 -2.21 33.08
N VAL A 250 -20.68 -2.51 33.60
CA VAL A 250 -20.91 -3.22 34.85
C VAL A 250 -22.09 -4.19 34.70
N GLY A 251 -22.06 -5.34 35.38
CA GLY A 251 -23.18 -6.28 35.48
C GLY A 251 -24.10 -5.96 36.64
N GLU A 252 -23.56 -5.31 37.63
CA GLU A 252 -24.27 -4.86 38.85
C GLU A 252 -23.72 -3.51 39.31
N VAL A 253 -24.57 -2.68 39.91
CA VAL A 253 -24.18 -1.40 40.50
C VAL A 253 -24.97 -1.15 41.80
N ALA A 254 -24.27 -0.66 42.82
CA ALA A 254 -24.87 -0.18 44.05
C ALA A 254 -24.77 1.35 44.06
N ILE A 255 -25.88 2.04 44.30
CA ILE A 255 -25.98 3.49 44.39
C ILE A 255 -26.83 3.88 45.62
N GLU A 256 -26.65 5.12 46.11
CA GLU A 256 -27.51 5.67 47.19
C GLU A 256 -28.76 6.29 46.60
N VAL A 257 -29.73 6.56 47.45
CA VAL A 257 -30.93 7.33 47.00
C VAL A 257 -30.51 8.72 46.54
N LEU A 258 -30.99 9.12 45.34
CA LEU A 258 -30.67 10.36 44.62
C LEU A 258 -29.26 10.40 44.04
N GLU A 259 -28.51 9.33 44.08
CA GLU A 259 -27.24 9.18 43.39
C GLU A 259 -27.46 8.79 41.93
N ASP A 260 -26.60 9.34 41.05
CA ASP A 260 -26.59 9.04 39.62
C ASP A 260 -25.40 8.17 39.22
N TYR A 261 -25.64 7.16 38.37
CA TYR A 261 -24.61 6.34 37.75
C TYR A 261 -24.78 6.32 36.23
N THR A 262 -23.72 6.65 35.49
CA THR A 262 -23.76 6.62 34.03
C THR A 262 -23.26 5.29 33.47
N LEU A 263 -24.12 4.58 32.75
CA LEU A 263 -23.78 3.35 32.05
C LEU A 263 -22.99 3.63 30.77
N THR A 264 -21.96 2.83 30.54
CA THR A 264 -21.30 2.76 29.23
C THR A 264 -21.62 1.40 28.62
N THR A 265 -22.19 1.40 27.42
CA THR A 265 -22.54 0.18 26.68
C THR A 265 -21.52 -0.09 25.59
N PHE A 266 -21.11 -1.32 25.43
CA PHE A 266 -20.16 -1.77 24.43
C PHE A 266 -20.83 -2.73 23.45
N GLY A 267 -20.57 -2.54 22.17
CA GLY A 267 -20.87 -3.53 21.14
C GLY A 267 -19.67 -4.48 20.97
N LEU A 268 -19.91 -5.76 21.05
CA LEU A 268 -18.92 -6.81 20.92
C LEU A 268 -19.09 -7.52 19.58
N ARG A 269 -17.98 -7.73 18.88
CA ARG A 269 -17.90 -8.52 17.66
C ARG A 269 -17.20 -9.82 17.96
N GLY A 270 -17.57 -10.90 17.30
CA GLY A 270 -16.87 -12.18 17.47
C GLY A 270 -15.40 -12.08 17.04
N GLY A 271 -14.54 -12.93 17.61
CA GLY A 271 -13.10 -12.94 17.32
C GLY A 271 -12.29 -11.95 18.18
N ASN A 272 -11.15 -11.48 17.67
CA ASN A 272 -10.19 -10.63 18.38
C ASN A 272 -10.43 -9.12 18.18
N TYR A 273 -11.68 -8.72 17.97
CA TYR A 273 -12.01 -7.29 17.84
C TYR A 273 -12.15 -6.63 19.21
N SER A 274 -11.60 -5.43 19.34
CA SER A 274 -11.82 -4.62 20.53
C SER A 274 -13.29 -4.23 20.68
N PRO A 275 -13.82 -4.16 21.92
CA PRO A 275 -15.15 -3.62 22.16
C PRO A 275 -15.31 -2.20 21.61
N VAL A 276 -16.47 -1.89 21.07
CA VAL A 276 -16.81 -0.56 20.55
C VAL A 276 -17.80 0.10 21.50
N VAL A 277 -17.48 1.29 21.99
CA VAL A 277 -18.42 2.07 22.80
C VAL A 277 -19.60 2.47 21.93
N LEU A 278 -20.81 2.09 22.34
CA LEU A 278 -22.06 2.47 21.71
C LEU A 278 -22.50 3.84 22.21
N ALA A 279 -22.96 4.69 21.29
CA ALA A 279 -23.58 5.94 21.69
C ALA A 279 -24.88 5.65 22.46
N ALA A 280 -25.14 6.35 23.56
CA ALA A 280 -26.38 6.16 24.33
C ALA A 280 -27.64 6.36 23.45
N SER A 281 -27.59 7.25 22.47
CA SER A 281 -28.67 7.48 21.49
C SER A 281 -28.96 6.30 20.56
N SER A 282 -28.05 5.31 20.48
CA SER A 282 -28.27 4.07 19.70
C SER A 282 -28.88 2.95 20.54
N CYS A 283 -29.07 3.18 21.83
CA CYS A 283 -29.64 2.23 22.78
C CYS A 283 -30.95 2.77 23.36
N THR A 284 -31.82 1.86 23.79
CA THR A 284 -32.96 2.13 24.65
C THR A 284 -32.72 1.52 26.01
N TYR A 285 -33.22 2.18 27.05
CA TYR A 285 -33.05 1.77 28.45
C TYR A 285 -34.40 1.68 29.09
N ALA A 286 -34.61 0.62 29.89
CA ALA A 286 -35.83 0.41 30.63
C ALA A 286 -35.54 -0.13 32.04
N SER A 287 -36.19 0.43 33.06
CA SER A 287 -36.14 -0.06 34.42
C SER A 287 -37.29 -0.99 34.67
N SER A 288 -37.02 -2.13 35.34
CA SER A 288 -38.03 -3.10 35.77
C SER A 288 -38.90 -2.58 36.94
N ASP A 289 -38.34 -1.65 37.73
CA ASP A 289 -39.05 -1.00 38.83
C ASP A 289 -38.57 0.44 39.00
N GLN A 290 -39.32 1.36 38.43
CA GLN A 290 -39.02 2.80 38.47
C GLN A 290 -39.21 3.41 39.86
N THR A 291 -39.87 2.70 40.80
CA THR A 291 -39.99 3.15 42.18
C THR A 291 -38.71 2.93 42.98
N LYS A 292 -37.79 2.10 42.46
CA LYS A 292 -36.48 1.82 43.06
C LYS A 292 -35.36 2.53 42.35
N ALA A 293 -35.29 2.39 41.04
CA ALA A 293 -34.31 3.08 40.19
C ALA A 293 -34.92 3.48 38.83
N THR A 294 -34.62 4.68 38.39
CA THR A 294 -34.98 5.14 37.04
C THR A 294 -33.75 5.16 36.15
N VAL A 295 -33.96 5.17 34.83
CA VAL A 295 -32.89 5.32 33.86
C VAL A 295 -33.33 6.33 32.77
N SER A 296 -32.42 7.23 32.42
CA SER A 296 -32.66 8.22 31.36
C SER A 296 -32.30 7.66 29.96
N ALA A 297 -32.73 8.32 28.91
CA ALA A 297 -32.34 8.01 27.53
C ALA A 297 -30.85 8.19 27.28
N ALA A 298 -30.11 8.87 28.15
CA ALA A 298 -28.67 9.00 28.10
C ALA A 298 -27.93 7.84 28.85
N GLY A 299 -28.66 6.85 29.39
CA GLY A 299 -28.08 5.76 30.14
C GLY A 299 -27.67 6.14 31.56
N VAL A 300 -28.22 7.23 32.12
CA VAL A 300 -27.99 7.63 33.52
C VAL A 300 -29.04 6.97 34.39
N ILE A 301 -28.59 6.14 35.34
CA ILE A 301 -29.40 5.49 36.40
C ILE A 301 -29.46 6.45 37.56
N THR A 302 -30.64 6.63 38.15
CA THR A 302 -30.85 7.43 39.38
C THR A 302 -31.54 6.57 40.43
N GLY A 303 -31.00 6.50 41.64
CA GLY A 303 -31.60 5.83 42.78
C GLY A 303 -32.83 6.59 43.29
N VAL A 304 -33.98 5.92 43.42
CA VAL A 304 -35.23 6.53 43.88
C VAL A 304 -35.59 6.17 45.29
N ALA A 305 -35.53 4.89 45.62
CA ALA A 305 -35.79 4.37 46.98
C ALA A 305 -35.04 3.06 47.18
N GLU A 306 -34.75 2.73 48.43
CA GLU A 306 -34.06 1.49 48.81
C GLU A 306 -34.73 0.24 48.22
N GLY A 307 -33.91 -0.65 47.64
CA GLY A 307 -34.34 -1.89 46.99
C GLY A 307 -33.58 -2.18 45.70
N SER A 308 -34.00 -3.19 44.96
CA SER A 308 -33.33 -3.62 43.72
C SER A 308 -34.22 -3.42 42.48
N SER A 309 -33.60 -3.12 41.37
CA SER A 309 -34.23 -3.02 40.06
C SER A 309 -33.26 -3.55 38.98
N TYR A 310 -33.79 -3.94 37.82
CA TYR A 310 -33.01 -4.35 36.66
C TYR A 310 -33.16 -3.31 35.54
N ILE A 311 -32.04 -2.86 35.02
CA ILE A 311 -32.02 -1.99 33.88
C ILE A 311 -31.73 -2.82 32.62
N THR A 312 -32.70 -2.93 31.75
CA THR A 312 -32.53 -3.56 30.43
C THR A 312 -32.04 -2.52 29.41
N ILE A 313 -31.00 -2.88 28.69
CA ILE A 313 -30.41 -2.09 27.60
C ILE A 313 -30.69 -2.83 26.31
N GLU A 314 -31.20 -2.17 25.30
CA GLU A 314 -31.41 -2.72 23.95
C GLU A 314 -30.77 -1.83 22.90
N HIS A 315 -29.93 -2.41 22.05
CA HIS A 315 -29.35 -1.71 20.89
C HIS A 315 -30.35 -1.70 19.76
N GLN A 316 -30.83 -0.50 19.38
CA GLN A 316 -31.96 -0.29 18.47
C GLN A 316 -31.80 -0.95 17.09
N THR A 317 -30.57 -0.95 16.54
CA THR A 317 -30.32 -1.49 15.20
C THR A 317 -30.24 -3.00 15.14
N SER A 318 -29.66 -3.65 16.18
CA SER A 318 -29.44 -5.10 16.18
C SER A 318 -30.45 -5.88 17.04
N GLY A 319 -31.23 -5.22 17.89
CA GLY A 319 -32.13 -5.86 18.85
C GLY A 319 -31.42 -6.66 19.95
N LEU A 320 -30.10 -6.52 20.08
CA LEU A 320 -29.31 -7.17 21.13
C LEU A 320 -29.60 -6.48 22.47
N THR A 321 -29.65 -7.29 23.52
CA THR A 321 -29.97 -6.80 24.88
C THR A 321 -28.90 -7.17 25.88
N ASP A 322 -28.79 -6.33 26.91
CA ASP A 322 -28.00 -6.58 28.12
C ASP A 322 -28.81 -6.12 29.37
N VAL A 323 -28.47 -6.63 30.54
CA VAL A 323 -29.20 -6.32 31.77
C VAL A 323 -28.19 -6.02 32.90
N VAL A 324 -28.44 -4.92 33.61
CA VAL A 324 -27.67 -4.49 34.77
C VAL A 324 -28.55 -4.56 36.00
N GLU A 325 -28.08 -5.21 37.05
CA GLU A 325 -28.73 -5.19 38.36
C GLU A 325 -28.35 -3.90 39.10
N VAL A 326 -29.33 -3.22 39.63
CA VAL A 326 -29.16 -1.99 40.43
C VAL A 326 -29.68 -2.23 41.85
N THR A 327 -28.81 -2.03 42.81
CA THR A 327 -29.18 -2.04 44.22
C THR A 327 -29.10 -0.62 44.79
N VAL A 328 -30.23 -0.09 45.25
CA VAL A 328 -30.29 1.21 45.89
C VAL A 328 -30.26 1.05 47.40
N THR A 329 -29.30 1.72 48.02
CA THR A 329 -29.12 1.75 49.48
C THR A 329 -29.59 3.10 50.05
N ALA A 330 -29.81 3.13 51.36
CA ALA A 330 -30.30 4.32 52.06
C ALA A 330 -29.27 5.46 52.07
#